data_d6ca81b933a328b82b0110f3417ef9e6
#
_entry.id   d6ca81b933a328b82b0110f3417ef9e6
#
_cell.length_a   1.000
_cell.length_b   1.000
_cell.length_c   1.000
_cell.angle_alpha   90.00
_cell.angle_beta   90.00
_cell.angle_gamma   90.00
#
_symmetry.space_group_name_H-M   'P 1'
#
loop_
_entity.id
_entity.type
_entity.pdbx_description
1 polymer ?
#
loop_
_entity_poly.entity_id
_entity_poly.type
_entity_poly.pdbx_seq_one_letter_code
_entity_poly.pdbx_strand_id
1 'polypeptide(L)'
;MKSTLLKPADVEPKWVVIDAEDAVVGRLASYIAKRLRGKHRADYTPHVDCGDFVVVVNAEKVAFTGSKRTDKVYYRHTGHPGGIKSTTAEKVLDGRFPERALSLAVKRMLPKESPLARKQFSKLRIYAGPDHPHEAQSPESIDFKSMNSKNQKAA
;
A
#
# COMPACT_ATOMS: atom_id res chain seq x y z
N MET A 1 -15.81 23.54 -23.39
CA MET A 1 -15.38 22.19 -22.95
C MET A 1 -16.15 21.82 -21.71
N LYS A 2 -16.81 20.66 -21.67
CA LYS A 2 -17.46 20.16 -20.44
C LYS A 2 -16.46 19.30 -19.68
N SER A 3 -16.17 19.65 -18.43
CA SER A 3 -15.36 18.80 -17.54
C SER A 3 -16.16 17.58 -17.15
N THR A 4 -15.62 16.38 -17.36
CA THR A 4 -16.24 15.13 -16.91
C THR A 4 -16.00 14.99 -15.40
N LEU A 5 -17.07 15.02 -14.62
CA LEU A 5 -17.05 14.76 -13.18
C LEU A 5 -17.73 13.42 -12.93
N LEU A 6 -17.01 12.49 -12.32
CA LEU A 6 -17.58 11.20 -11.90
C LEU A 6 -18.52 11.38 -10.71
N LYS A 7 -19.66 10.72 -10.77
CA LYS A 7 -20.54 10.54 -9.61
C LYS A 7 -20.13 9.25 -8.88
N PRO A 8 -20.36 9.15 -7.56
CA PRO A 8 -20.03 7.94 -6.81
C PRO A 8 -20.70 6.66 -7.34
N ALA A 9 -21.87 6.79 -7.98
CA ALA A 9 -22.60 5.67 -8.58
C ALA A 9 -21.98 5.15 -9.90
N ASP A 10 -21.21 5.99 -10.58
CA ASP A 10 -20.61 5.66 -11.89
C ASP A 10 -19.21 5.03 -11.72
N VAL A 11 -18.74 4.88 -10.48
CA VAL A 11 -17.41 4.32 -10.20
C VAL A 11 -17.48 2.81 -10.09
N GLU A 12 -16.84 2.11 -11.02
CA GLU A 12 -16.62 0.67 -10.97
C GLU A 12 -15.20 0.38 -10.48
N PRO A 13 -15.01 0.03 -9.19
CA PRO A 13 -13.70 -0.31 -8.66
C PRO A 13 -13.28 -1.71 -9.11
N LYS A 14 -12.06 -1.84 -9.61
CA LYS A 14 -11.47 -3.13 -9.98
C LYS A 14 -10.72 -3.74 -8.79
N TRP A 15 -10.56 -5.06 -8.85
CA TRP A 15 -9.68 -5.79 -7.93
C TRP A 15 -8.35 -6.07 -8.61
N VAL A 16 -7.25 -5.79 -7.92
CA VAL A 16 -5.91 -6.04 -8.43
C VAL A 16 -5.08 -6.76 -7.39
N VAL A 17 -4.27 -7.73 -7.83
CA VAL A 17 -3.29 -8.43 -6.99
C VAL A 17 -1.87 -8.05 -7.40
N ILE A 18 -1.01 -7.83 -6.42
CA ILE A 18 0.40 -7.44 -6.61
C ILE A 18 1.27 -8.34 -5.75
N ASP A 19 2.27 -8.95 -6.37
CA ASP A 19 3.32 -9.68 -5.64
C ASP A 19 4.38 -8.70 -5.12
N ALA A 20 4.58 -8.73 -3.80
CA ALA A 20 5.53 -7.85 -3.10
C ALA A 20 6.91 -8.48 -2.90
N GLU A 21 7.15 -9.72 -3.34
CA GLU A 21 8.45 -10.37 -3.20
C GLU A 21 9.54 -9.52 -3.85
N ASP A 22 10.63 -9.24 -3.10
CA ASP A 22 11.76 -8.39 -3.50
C ASP A 22 11.43 -6.95 -3.95
N ALA A 23 10.15 -6.56 -3.85
CA ALA A 23 9.74 -5.22 -4.22
C ALA A 23 10.21 -4.19 -3.19
N VAL A 24 10.75 -3.07 -3.68
CA VAL A 24 11.18 -1.96 -2.82
C VAL A 24 9.99 -1.29 -2.15
N VAL A 25 9.89 -1.38 -0.81
CA VAL A 25 8.75 -0.92 0.00
C VAL A 25 8.27 0.48 -0.37
N GLY A 26 9.17 1.46 -0.50
CA GLY A 26 8.79 2.85 -0.78
C GLY A 26 8.15 3.04 -2.15
N ARG A 27 8.68 2.37 -3.17
CA ARG A 27 8.17 2.41 -4.54
C ARG A 27 6.84 1.68 -4.66
N LEU A 28 6.75 0.48 -4.08
CA LEU A 28 5.52 -0.29 -4.02
C LEU A 28 4.41 0.49 -3.30
N ALA A 29 4.73 1.09 -2.14
CA ALA A 29 3.76 1.89 -1.39
C ALA A 29 3.24 3.11 -2.16
N SER A 30 4.10 3.79 -2.94
CA SER A 30 3.68 4.93 -3.77
C SER A 30 2.78 4.49 -4.92
N TYR A 31 3.07 3.35 -5.54
CA TYR A 31 2.24 2.76 -6.58
C TYR A 31 0.85 2.37 -6.04
N ILE A 32 0.82 1.66 -4.91
CA ILE A 32 -0.42 1.28 -4.22
C ILE A 32 -1.25 2.52 -3.85
N ALA A 33 -0.62 3.55 -3.27
CA ALA A 33 -1.31 4.78 -2.91
C ALA A 33 -1.92 5.50 -4.13
N LYS A 34 -1.22 5.49 -5.29
CA LYS A 34 -1.73 6.01 -6.56
C LYS A 34 -2.96 5.25 -7.02
N ARG A 35 -2.96 3.90 -6.92
CA ARG A 35 -4.09 3.03 -7.27
C ARG A 35 -5.28 3.21 -6.34
N LEU A 36 -5.06 3.22 -5.03
CA LEU A 36 -6.10 3.42 -4.01
C LEU A 36 -6.82 4.77 -4.13
N ARG A 37 -6.11 5.82 -4.59
CA ARG A 37 -6.71 7.12 -4.87
C ARG A 37 -7.40 7.20 -6.22
N GLY A 38 -7.14 6.25 -7.13
CA GLY A 38 -7.67 6.28 -8.49
C GLY A 38 -6.93 7.22 -9.44
N LYS A 39 -5.72 7.72 -9.08
CA LYS A 39 -4.94 8.65 -9.92
C LYS A 39 -4.39 8.04 -11.21
N HIS A 40 -4.56 6.75 -11.42
CA HIS A 40 -4.22 6.05 -12.67
C HIS A 40 -5.34 6.15 -13.73
N ARG A 41 -6.56 6.53 -13.29
CA ARG A 41 -7.73 6.66 -14.18
C ARG A 41 -7.75 8.03 -14.85
N ALA A 42 -8.23 8.05 -16.09
CA ALA A 42 -8.40 9.31 -16.84
C ALA A 42 -9.52 10.19 -16.28
N ASP A 43 -10.54 9.55 -15.68
CA ASP A 43 -11.73 10.15 -15.09
C ASP A 43 -11.59 10.50 -13.61
N TYR A 44 -10.35 10.54 -13.09
CA TYR A 44 -10.06 10.82 -11.69
C TYR A 44 -10.70 12.11 -11.20
N THR A 45 -11.51 11.99 -10.15
CA THR A 45 -12.16 13.11 -9.46
C THR A 45 -11.73 13.16 -7.99
N PRO A 46 -11.12 14.27 -7.48
CA PRO A 46 -10.47 14.30 -6.16
C PRO A 46 -11.38 14.04 -4.95
N HIS A 47 -12.67 14.41 -5.05
CA HIS A 47 -13.64 14.28 -3.97
C HIS A 47 -14.43 12.96 -4.00
N VAL A 48 -14.24 12.15 -5.05
CA VAL A 48 -14.90 10.84 -5.22
C VAL A 48 -13.88 9.73 -5.00
N ASP A 49 -14.33 8.61 -4.45
CA ASP A 49 -13.51 7.42 -4.26
C ASP A 49 -13.42 6.59 -5.56
N CYS A 50 -12.52 7.01 -6.45
CA CYS A 50 -12.29 6.38 -7.75
C CYS A 50 -11.26 5.24 -7.72
N GLY A 51 -10.77 4.85 -6.53
CA GLY A 51 -9.69 3.88 -6.38
C GLY A 51 -10.13 2.43 -6.51
N ASP A 52 -9.17 1.58 -6.84
CA ASP A 52 -9.34 0.14 -6.95
C ASP A 52 -9.12 -0.55 -5.60
N PHE A 53 -9.62 -1.79 -5.47
CA PHE A 53 -9.24 -2.70 -4.39
C PHE A 53 -7.86 -3.29 -4.71
N VAL A 54 -6.95 -3.23 -3.74
CA VAL A 54 -5.58 -3.72 -3.92
C VAL A 54 -5.30 -4.84 -2.92
N VAL A 55 -4.98 -6.01 -3.45
CA VAL A 55 -4.50 -7.16 -2.69
C VAL A 55 -2.99 -7.25 -2.88
N VAL A 56 -2.24 -7.39 -1.79
CA VAL A 56 -0.79 -7.57 -1.84
C VAL A 56 -0.46 -8.89 -1.18
N VAL A 57 0.32 -9.72 -1.84
CA VAL A 57 0.81 -11.01 -1.35
C VAL A 57 2.32 -10.95 -1.11
N ASN A 58 2.87 -11.92 -0.37
CA ASN A 58 4.29 -12.01 -0.03
C ASN A 58 4.85 -10.77 0.69
N ALA A 59 4.05 -10.11 1.53
CA ALA A 59 4.47 -8.88 2.20
C ALA A 59 5.62 -9.07 3.21
N GLU A 60 5.93 -10.28 3.62
CA GLU A 60 7.10 -10.61 4.45
C GLU A 60 8.42 -10.47 3.70
N LYS A 61 8.39 -10.67 2.36
CA LYS A 61 9.57 -10.67 1.48
C LYS A 61 9.87 -9.30 0.87
N VAL A 62 9.21 -8.22 1.33
CA VAL A 62 9.46 -6.87 0.82
C VAL A 62 10.89 -6.41 1.12
N ALA A 63 11.48 -5.67 0.20
CA ALA A 63 12.86 -5.21 0.28
C ALA A 63 12.97 -3.76 0.77
N PHE A 64 13.95 -3.51 1.66
CA PHE A 64 14.43 -2.19 1.98
C PHE A 64 15.78 -1.95 1.30
N THR A 65 15.98 -0.77 0.72
CA THR A 65 17.24 -0.40 0.08
C THR A 65 18.23 0.19 1.07
N GLY A 66 19.52 -0.09 0.90
CA GLY A 66 20.60 0.34 1.79
C GLY A 66 20.43 -0.22 3.20
N SER A 67 20.92 0.48 4.20
CA SER A 67 20.87 0.09 5.62
C SER A 67 19.49 0.30 6.29
N LYS A 68 18.43 0.64 5.52
CA LYS A 68 17.11 0.96 6.09
C LYS A 68 16.45 -0.20 6.84
N ARG A 69 16.83 -1.45 6.57
CA ARG A 69 16.29 -2.59 7.31
C ARG A 69 16.64 -2.49 8.80
N THR A 70 17.86 -2.09 9.13
CA THR A 70 18.36 -1.94 10.49
C THR A 70 18.10 -0.56 11.08
N ASP A 71 18.34 0.50 10.30
CA ASP A 71 18.37 1.89 10.78
C ASP A 71 17.00 2.56 10.84
N LYS A 72 16.02 2.04 10.07
CA LYS A 72 14.69 2.65 10.06
C LYS A 72 13.94 2.32 11.34
N VAL A 73 13.63 3.36 12.13
CA VAL A 73 12.88 3.23 13.37
C VAL A 73 11.45 3.73 13.20
N TYR A 74 10.50 2.96 13.71
CA TYR A 74 9.10 3.32 13.85
C TYR A 74 8.83 3.73 15.29
N TYR A 75 8.37 4.97 15.50
CA TYR A 75 8.01 5.50 16.81
C TYR A 75 6.50 5.44 17.02
N ARG A 76 6.10 5.10 18.23
CA ARG A 76 4.72 5.15 18.71
C ARG A 76 4.69 5.73 20.11
N HIS A 77 3.82 6.73 20.34
CA HIS A 77 3.57 7.29 21.66
C HIS A 77 2.39 6.60 22.33
N THR A 78 2.49 6.33 23.64
CA THR A 78 1.44 5.65 24.41
C THR A 78 0.41 6.59 25.01
N GLY A 79 0.61 7.90 24.94
CA GLY A 79 -0.24 8.92 25.55
C GLY A 79 0.22 9.36 26.96
N HIS A 80 1.19 8.69 27.56
CA HIS A 80 1.72 9.02 28.88
C HIS A 80 3.07 9.75 28.79
N PRO A 81 3.44 10.60 29.76
CA PRO A 81 4.76 11.22 29.83
C PRO A 81 5.87 10.19 29.71
N GLY A 82 6.86 10.43 28.83
CA GLY A 82 7.96 9.50 28.56
C GLY A 82 7.58 8.25 27.78
N GLY A 83 6.34 8.12 27.31
CA GLY A 83 5.79 6.93 26.68
C GLY A 83 6.13 6.73 25.19
N ILE A 84 7.33 7.11 24.72
CA ILE A 84 7.78 6.86 23.35
C ILE A 84 8.33 5.44 23.25
N LYS A 85 7.69 4.60 22.42
CA LYS A 85 8.19 3.27 22.06
C LYS A 85 8.75 3.27 20.66
N SER A 86 9.86 2.59 20.46
CA SER A 86 10.55 2.47 19.17
C SER A 86 10.69 1.01 18.75
N THR A 87 10.64 0.75 17.44
CA THR A 87 10.84 -0.58 16.86
C THR A 87 11.54 -0.42 15.52
N THR A 88 12.56 -1.23 15.21
CA THR A 88 13.25 -1.19 13.92
C THR A 88 12.43 -1.88 12.84
N ALA A 89 12.71 -1.56 11.56
CA ALA A 89 12.03 -2.19 10.43
C ALA A 89 12.28 -3.71 10.38
N GLU A 90 13.47 -4.14 10.73
CA GLU A 90 13.84 -5.56 10.85
C GLU A 90 12.93 -6.29 11.85
N LYS A 91 12.80 -5.76 13.08
CA LYS A 91 11.92 -6.36 14.10
C LYS A 91 10.44 -6.39 13.69
N VAL A 92 10.01 -5.50 12.81
CA VAL A 92 8.64 -5.51 12.26
C VAL A 92 8.48 -6.62 11.22
N LEU A 93 9.46 -6.79 10.31
CA LEU A 93 9.42 -7.82 9.27
C LEU A 93 9.55 -9.24 9.85
N ASP A 94 10.45 -9.42 10.82
CA ASP A 94 10.71 -10.72 11.46
C ASP A 94 9.67 -11.04 12.56
N GLY A 95 8.77 -10.10 12.83
CA GLY A 95 7.74 -10.24 13.87
C GLY A 95 6.46 -10.92 13.37
N ARG A 96 5.49 -11.05 14.27
CA ARG A 96 4.19 -11.70 14.00
C ARG A 96 3.39 -11.07 12.85
N PHE A 97 3.60 -9.80 12.52
CA PHE A 97 2.80 -9.04 11.56
C PHE A 97 3.70 -8.27 10.59
N PRO A 98 4.40 -8.95 9.66
CA PRO A 98 5.33 -8.31 8.72
C PRO A 98 4.62 -7.34 7.76
N GLU A 99 3.34 -7.57 7.45
CA GLU A 99 2.51 -6.71 6.60
C GLU A 99 2.41 -5.27 7.10
N ARG A 100 2.67 -5.04 8.39
CA ARG A 100 2.67 -3.69 8.99
C ARG A 100 3.70 -2.76 8.38
N ALA A 101 4.84 -3.26 7.93
CA ALA A 101 5.88 -2.44 7.31
C ALA A 101 5.35 -1.74 6.06
N LEU A 102 4.70 -2.49 5.16
CA LEU A 102 4.09 -1.97 3.95
C LEU A 102 2.82 -1.14 4.26
N SER A 103 1.96 -1.64 5.12
CA SER A 103 0.72 -0.95 5.54
C SER A 103 0.99 0.46 6.08
N LEU A 104 1.98 0.61 6.96
CA LEU A 104 2.39 1.91 7.49
C LEU A 104 2.97 2.82 6.41
N ALA A 105 3.71 2.27 5.45
CA ALA A 105 4.26 3.04 4.34
C ALA A 105 3.13 3.61 3.47
N VAL A 106 2.15 2.80 3.07
CA VAL A 106 0.98 3.24 2.28
C VAL A 106 0.14 4.24 3.06
N LYS A 107 -0.18 3.96 4.33
CA LYS A 107 -0.98 4.85 5.17
C LYS A 107 -0.38 6.26 5.27
N ARG A 108 0.97 6.36 5.33
CA ARG A 108 1.67 7.65 5.38
C ARG A 108 1.71 8.40 4.05
N MET A 109 1.45 7.72 2.93
CA MET A 109 1.37 8.30 1.59
C MET A 109 -0.05 8.74 1.19
N LEU A 110 -1.05 8.34 1.96
CA LEU A 110 -2.44 8.80 1.79
C LEU A 110 -2.69 10.06 2.63
N PRO A 111 -3.66 10.92 2.25
CA PRO A 111 -4.09 12.05 3.08
C PRO A 111 -4.55 11.56 4.46
N LYS A 112 -4.19 12.27 5.53
CA LYS A 112 -4.47 11.80 6.90
C LYS A 112 -5.79 12.31 7.45
N GLU A 113 -6.27 13.45 7.00
CA GLU A 113 -7.35 14.22 7.62
C GLU A 113 -8.72 13.92 7.02
N SER A 114 -8.78 13.35 5.83
CA SER A 114 -10.03 13.12 5.10
C SER A 114 -10.67 11.78 5.45
N PRO A 115 -12.01 11.74 5.71
CA PRO A 115 -12.78 10.49 5.76
C PRO A 115 -12.63 9.65 4.50
N LEU A 116 -12.49 10.30 3.33
CA LEU A 116 -12.25 9.66 2.04
C LEU A 116 -10.96 8.81 2.07
N ALA A 117 -9.88 9.32 2.66
CA ALA A 117 -8.62 8.59 2.77
C ALA A 117 -8.75 7.30 3.62
N ARG A 118 -9.61 7.31 4.64
CA ARG A 118 -9.88 6.10 5.44
C ARG A 118 -10.61 5.06 4.60
N LYS A 119 -11.60 5.45 3.77
CA LYS A 119 -12.28 4.56 2.82
C LYS A 119 -11.29 4.00 1.80
N GLN A 120 -10.43 4.84 1.22
CA GLN A 120 -9.40 4.41 0.28
C GLN A 120 -8.43 3.40 0.93
N PHE A 121 -7.97 3.67 2.14
CA PHE A 121 -7.09 2.75 2.87
C PHE A 121 -7.77 1.43 3.22
N SER A 122 -9.08 1.39 3.49
CA SER A 122 -9.82 0.15 3.77
C SER A 122 -9.90 -0.80 2.58
N LYS A 123 -9.66 -0.32 1.36
CA LYS A 123 -9.58 -1.14 0.13
C LYS A 123 -8.25 -1.89 -0.02
N LEU A 124 -7.27 -1.62 0.85
CA LEU A 124 -5.99 -2.31 0.85
C LEU A 124 -6.07 -3.57 1.71
N ARG A 125 -5.71 -4.71 1.12
CA ARG A 125 -5.56 -6.00 1.78
C ARG A 125 -4.13 -6.49 1.60
N ILE A 126 -3.44 -6.78 2.70
CA ILE A 126 -2.03 -7.20 2.66
C ILE A 126 -1.93 -8.54 3.38
N TYR A 127 -1.28 -9.50 2.72
CA TYR A 127 -1.04 -10.85 3.22
C TYR A 127 0.46 -11.13 3.27
N ALA A 128 0.91 -11.75 4.36
CA ALA A 128 2.30 -12.10 4.54
C ALA A 128 2.76 -13.16 3.53
N GLY A 129 1.96 -14.21 3.38
CA GLY A 129 2.22 -15.32 2.47
C GLY A 129 1.71 -15.12 1.04
N PRO A 130 1.81 -16.17 0.20
CA PRO A 130 1.38 -16.12 -1.20
C PRO A 130 -0.14 -16.19 -1.38
N ASP A 131 -0.86 -16.75 -0.41
CA ASP A 131 -2.28 -17.04 -0.53
C ASP A 131 -3.15 -15.87 -0.09
N HIS A 132 -4.30 -15.71 -0.74
CA HIS A 132 -5.29 -14.70 -0.40
C HIS A 132 -6.73 -15.23 -0.57
N PRO A 133 -7.72 -14.82 0.25
CA PRO A 133 -9.09 -15.31 0.19
C PRO A 133 -9.98 -14.59 -0.85
N HIS A 134 -9.38 -13.85 -1.80
CA HIS A 134 -10.09 -13.00 -2.75
C HIS A 134 -10.15 -13.56 -4.17
N GLU A 135 -10.11 -14.89 -4.33
CA GLU A 135 -10.21 -15.52 -5.65
C GLU A 135 -11.56 -15.28 -6.33
N ALA A 136 -12.65 -15.29 -5.53
CA ALA A 136 -14.00 -15.04 -6.02
C ALA A 136 -14.19 -13.67 -6.70
N GLN A 137 -13.35 -12.68 -6.38
CA GLN A 137 -13.35 -11.36 -7.00
C GLN A 137 -12.55 -11.31 -8.31
N SER A 138 -11.91 -12.41 -8.71
CA SER A 138 -11.09 -12.52 -9.93
C SER A 138 -10.12 -11.33 -10.10
N PRO A 139 -9.21 -11.08 -9.13
CA PRO A 139 -8.34 -9.91 -9.18
C PRO A 139 -7.37 -9.99 -10.35
N GLU A 140 -7.19 -8.87 -11.05
CA GLU A 140 -6.21 -8.71 -12.12
C GLU A 140 -4.79 -8.71 -11.55
N SER A 141 -3.92 -9.61 -12.03
CA SER A 141 -2.52 -9.66 -11.62
C SER A 141 -1.73 -8.52 -12.26
N ILE A 142 -1.03 -7.75 -11.44
CA ILE A 142 -0.16 -6.66 -11.89
C ILE A 142 1.29 -7.00 -11.58
N ASP A 143 2.11 -7.10 -12.62
CA ASP A 143 3.55 -7.23 -12.47
C ASP A 143 4.20 -5.86 -12.24
N PHE A 144 4.31 -5.50 -10.96
CA PHE A 144 4.95 -4.26 -10.53
C PHE A 144 6.45 -4.24 -10.82
N LYS A 145 7.10 -5.42 -10.82
CA LYS A 145 8.55 -5.54 -10.98
C LYS A 145 8.98 -5.17 -12.39
N SER A 146 8.25 -5.61 -13.41
CA SER A 146 8.56 -5.33 -14.83
C SER A 146 8.40 -3.87 -15.23
N MET A 147 7.58 -3.09 -14.52
CA MET A 147 7.35 -1.68 -14.84
C MET A 147 8.60 -0.80 -14.76
N ASN A 148 9.55 -1.13 -13.90
CA ASN A 148 10.80 -0.40 -13.75
C ASN A 148 11.85 -1.27 -13.02
N SER A 149 13.05 -1.36 -13.56
CA SER A 149 14.16 -2.13 -12.97
C SER A 149 14.50 -1.72 -11.52
N LYS A 150 14.24 -0.46 -11.15
CA LYS A 150 14.45 0.05 -9.79
C LYS A 150 13.36 -0.37 -8.80
N ASN A 151 12.30 -1.03 -9.24
CA ASN A 151 11.22 -1.50 -8.35
C ASN A 151 11.63 -2.72 -7.54
N GLN A 152 12.61 -3.47 -8.03
CA GLN A 152 13.22 -4.58 -7.32
C GLN A 152 14.49 -4.13 -6.58
N LYS A 153 14.84 -4.85 -5.52
CA LYS A 153 16.16 -4.74 -4.93
C LYS A 153 17.16 -5.34 -5.91
N ALA A 154 18.18 -4.57 -6.30
CA ALA A 154 19.33 -5.14 -7.01
C ALA A 154 19.96 -6.24 -6.14
N ALA A 155 20.26 -7.37 -6.75
CA ALA A 155 20.94 -8.49 -6.10
C ALA A 155 22.28 -8.07 -5.52
#